data_8e3f61d17bc1dfb133e36e45a27006db
#
_entry.id   8e3f61d17bc1dfb133e36e45a27006db
#
_cell.length_a   1.000
_cell.length_b   1.000
_cell.length_c   1.000
_cell.angle_alpha   90.00
_cell.angle_beta   90.00
_cell.angle_gamma   90.00
#
_symmetry.space_group_name_H-M   'P 1'
#
loop_
_entity.id
_entity.type
_entity.pdbx_description
1 polymer ?
#
loop_
_entity_poly.entity_id
_entity_poly.type
_entity_poly.pdbx_seq_one_letter_code
_entity_poly.pdbx_strand_id
1 'polypeptide(L)'
;MPSNRWIKNALPGALGILLFLLIWELLGRTGVLGLTWPPLTSVIATLSEPSKTALFLRATSASLTSAGTGYLAGGALGLVAALAGHLIPTLQEGLSRFAAVVNSVPPIALASVFLVLVTTESTPTAVAAIKVFFIIFIAVQSGLRSATPAQHDLFTSLGTGRFKRLWLLEVPTMLPVAMSGLKIAVPVALIGAFVGEWFGASRGLGVLILNAMQNFQISMLWSAVLLATLVSLAVYFILTMVESIVRLRLT
;
A
#
# COMPACT_ATOMS: atom_id res chain seq x y z
N MET A 1 9.31 -33.83 -11.40
CA MET A 1 8.73 -33.77 -10.02
C MET A 1 8.98 -32.37 -9.42
N PRO A 2 8.14 -31.37 -9.67
CA PRO A 2 8.33 -30.01 -9.14
C PRO A 2 7.73 -29.76 -7.75
N SER A 3 6.96 -30.66 -7.18
CA SER A 3 6.14 -30.41 -5.98
C SER A 3 6.94 -30.28 -4.65
N ASN A 4 8.14 -30.82 -4.56
CA ASN A 4 8.87 -30.88 -3.28
C ASN A 4 9.67 -29.59 -2.93
N ARG A 5 9.96 -28.72 -3.91
CA ARG A 5 10.68 -27.46 -3.66
C ARG A 5 9.78 -26.36 -3.04
N TRP A 6 8.52 -26.30 -3.42
CA TRP A 6 7.56 -25.35 -2.87
C TRP A 6 7.27 -25.61 -1.39
N ILE A 7 7.10 -26.89 -1.01
CA ILE A 7 6.84 -27.28 0.37
C ILE A 7 8.08 -27.01 1.24
N LYS A 8 9.30 -27.31 0.75
CA LYS A 8 10.55 -27.05 1.47
C LYS A 8 10.81 -25.56 1.71
N ASN A 9 10.35 -24.68 0.82
CA ASN A 9 10.53 -23.23 0.98
C ASN A 9 9.39 -22.56 1.76
N ALA A 10 8.19 -23.14 1.76
CA ALA A 10 7.05 -22.62 2.51
C ALA A 10 7.07 -22.99 4.00
N LEU A 11 7.67 -24.14 4.32
CA LEU A 11 7.70 -24.68 5.69
C LEU A 11 8.42 -23.75 6.69
N PRO A 12 9.62 -23.19 6.41
CA PRO A 12 10.28 -22.27 7.33
C PRO A 12 9.46 -20.98 7.57
N GLY A 13 8.81 -20.45 6.51
CA GLY A 13 7.95 -19.28 6.63
C GLY A 13 6.73 -19.54 7.50
N ALA A 14 6.05 -20.68 7.29
CA ALA A 14 4.90 -21.08 8.10
C ALA A 14 5.30 -21.30 9.58
N LEU A 15 6.43 -21.95 9.82
CA LEU A 15 6.96 -22.15 11.18
C LEU A 15 7.29 -20.81 11.86
N GLY A 16 7.86 -19.84 11.13
CA GLY A 16 8.14 -18.50 11.65
C GLY A 16 6.88 -17.77 12.06
N ILE A 17 5.82 -17.83 11.24
CA ILE A 17 4.52 -17.22 11.56
C ILE A 17 3.90 -17.90 12.77
N LEU A 18 3.89 -19.24 12.82
CA LEU A 18 3.35 -20.00 13.94
C LEU A 18 4.10 -19.68 15.24
N LEU A 19 5.42 -19.61 15.20
CA LEU A 19 6.24 -19.24 16.35
C LEU A 19 5.92 -17.82 16.83
N PHE A 20 5.78 -16.87 15.92
CA PHE A 20 5.39 -15.51 16.26
C PHE A 20 4.03 -15.45 16.96
N LEU A 21 3.01 -16.15 16.44
CA LEU A 21 1.68 -16.19 17.04
C LEU A 21 1.70 -16.88 18.42
N LEU A 22 2.49 -17.94 18.60
CA LEU A 22 2.67 -18.59 19.89
C LEU A 22 3.35 -17.67 20.91
N ILE A 23 4.41 -16.97 20.50
CA ILE A 23 5.09 -15.99 21.37
C ILE A 23 4.12 -14.86 21.76
N TRP A 24 3.34 -14.33 20.81
CA TRP A 24 2.32 -13.33 21.11
C TRP A 24 1.34 -13.81 22.17
N GLU A 25 0.76 -15.01 21.96
CA GLU A 25 -0.22 -15.60 22.89
C GLU A 25 0.38 -15.80 24.29
N LEU A 26 1.59 -16.36 24.37
CA LEU A 26 2.28 -16.59 25.65
C LEU A 26 2.57 -15.27 26.39
N LEU A 27 3.10 -14.27 25.70
CA LEU A 27 3.37 -12.95 26.30
C LEU A 27 2.08 -12.28 26.79
N GLY A 28 0.99 -12.38 26.02
CA GLY A 28 -0.30 -11.86 26.42
C GLY A 28 -0.89 -12.57 27.66
N ARG A 29 -0.76 -13.90 27.74
CA ARG A 29 -1.27 -14.68 28.87
C ARG A 29 -0.45 -14.50 30.15
N THR A 30 0.87 -14.39 30.03
CA THR A 30 1.74 -14.21 31.20
C THR A 30 1.67 -12.81 31.79
N GLY A 31 1.16 -11.82 31.05
CA GLY A 31 1.05 -10.43 31.50
C GLY A 31 2.40 -9.72 31.69
N VAL A 32 3.51 -10.31 31.24
CA VAL A 32 4.88 -9.75 31.38
C VAL A 32 4.98 -8.36 30.73
N LEU A 33 4.25 -8.13 29.63
CA LEU A 33 4.20 -6.85 28.93
C LEU A 33 3.08 -5.91 29.43
N GLY A 34 2.44 -6.26 30.56
CA GLY A 34 1.35 -5.48 31.15
C GLY A 34 0.04 -5.63 30.40
N LEU A 35 -0.95 -4.81 30.82
CA LEU A 35 -2.33 -4.86 30.29
C LEU A 35 -2.45 -4.36 28.83
N THR A 36 -1.42 -3.73 28.29
CA THR A 36 -1.41 -3.17 26.94
C THR A 36 -1.12 -4.21 25.85
N TRP A 37 -0.70 -5.42 26.23
CA TRP A 37 -0.46 -6.54 25.33
C TRP A 37 -1.44 -7.68 25.60
N PRO A 38 -2.61 -7.73 24.95
CA PRO A 38 -3.60 -8.77 25.19
C PRO A 38 -3.20 -10.08 24.51
N PRO A 39 -3.63 -11.23 25.03
CA PRO A 39 -3.47 -12.49 24.34
C PRO A 39 -4.20 -12.47 22.99
N LEU A 40 -3.62 -13.10 21.98
CA LEU A 40 -4.19 -13.15 20.63
C LEU A 40 -5.60 -13.73 20.62
N THR A 41 -5.86 -14.73 21.47
CA THR A 41 -7.19 -15.32 21.64
C THR A 41 -8.25 -14.31 22.04
N SER A 42 -7.94 -13.33 22.92
CA SER A 42 -8.89 -12.27 23.30
C SER A 42 -9.12 -11.26 22.15
N VAL A 43 -8.10 -10.99 21.35
CA VAL A 43 -8.19 -10.15 20.15
C VAL A 43 -9.12 -10.80 19.12
N ILE A 44 -8.93 -12.09 18.84
CA ILE A 44 -9.78 -12.85 17.92
C ILE A 44 -11.20 -12.95 18.45
N ALA A 45 -11.39 -13.20 19.74
CA ALA A 45 -12.72 -13.24 20.36
C ALA A 45 -13.47 -11.92 20.19
N THR A 46 -12.80 -10.78 20.42
CA THR A 46 -13.36 -9.44 20.21
C THR A 46 -13.72 -9.18 18.73
N LEU A 47 -12.88 -9.63 17.80
CA LEU A 47 -13.12 -9.50 16.37
C LEU A 47 -14.30 -10.36 15.89
N SER A 48 -14.50 -11.54 16.53
CA SER A 48 -15.55 -12.51 16.19
C SER A 48 -16.88 -12.22 16.90
N GLU A 49 -16.96 -11.19 17.73
CA GLU A 49 -18.16 -10.87 18.50
C GLU A 49 -19.28 -10.35 17.58
N PRO A 50 -20.47 -11.01 17.53
CA PRO A 50 -21.53 -10.63 16.60
C PRO A 50 -22.01 -9.19 16.76
N SER A 51 -22.02 -8.68 17.99
CA SER A 51 -22.43 -7.29 18.31
C SER A 51 -21.50 -6.24 17.66
N LYS A 52 -20.25 -6.57 17.40
CA LYS A 52 -19.21 -5.67 16.83
C LYS A 52 -19.03 -5.82 15.31
N THR A 53 -19.60 -6.86 14.71
CA THR A 53 -19.43 -7.15 13.27
C THR A 53 -19.84 -5.97 12.40
N ALA A 54 -21.00 -5.35 12.67
CA ALA A 54 -21.47 -4.19 11.91
C ALA A 54 -20.54 -2.97 12.06
N LEU A 55 -19.91 -2.78 13.22
CA LEU A 55 -18.94 -1.73 13.47
C LEU A 55 -17.66 -1.95 12.66
N PHE A 56 -17.08 -3.15 12.72
CA PHE A 56 -15.89 -3.50 11.96
C PHE A 56 -16.11 -3.42 10.45
N LEU A 57 -17.25 -3.89 9.94
CA LEU A 57 -17.58 -3.80 8.51
C LEU A 57 -17.69 -2.35 8.04
N ARG A 58 -18.38 -1.48 8.80
CA ARG A 58 -18.50 -0.05 8.47
C ARG A 58 -17.13 0.65 8.51
N ALA A 59 -16.33 0.39 9.53
CA ALA A 59 -14.99 0.96 9.63
C ALA A 59 -14.09 0.52 8.49
N THR A 60 -14.08 -0.79 8.18
CA THR A 60 -13.28 -1.36 7.09
C THR A 60 -13.71 -0.80 5.73
N SER A 61 -15.02 -0.75 5.44
CA SER A 61 -15.51 -0.21 4.17
C SER A 61 -15.15 1.26 3.99
N ALA A 62 -15.22 2.08 5.05
CA ALA A 62 -14.83 3.48 5.00
C ALA A 62 -13.33 3.64 4.69
N SER A 63 -12.46 2.94 5.43
CA SER A 63 -11.01 2.99 5.18
C SER A 63 -10.65 2.45 3.79
N LEU A 64 -11.27 1.36 3.34
CA LEU A 64 -11.02 0.83 1.98
C LEU A 64 -11.48 1.81 0.90
N THR A 65 -12.59 2.50 1.11
CA THR A 65 -13.06 3.53 0.16
C THR A 65 -12.07 4.69 0.09
N SER A 66 -11.64 5.23 1.22
CA SER A 66 -10.68 6.35 1.28
C SER A 66 -9.31 5.94 0.72
N ALA A 67 -8.79 4.78 1.13
CA ALA A 67 -7.53 4.26 0.62
C ALA A 67 -7.60 3.92 -0.87
N GLY A 68 -8.69 3.29 -1.32
CA GLY A 68 -8.88 2.89 -2.72
C GLY A 68 -9.02 4.09 -3.65
N THR A 69 -9.82 5.08 -3.28
CA THR A 69 -9.94 6.33 -4.06
C THR A 69 -8.63 7.10 -4.07
N GLY A 70 -7.94 7.19 -2.94
CA GLY A 70 -6.60 7.79 -2.86
C GLY A 70 -5.55 7.02 -3.67
N TYR A 71 -5.61 5.69 -3.66
CA TYR A 71 -4.74 4.83 -4.46
C TYR A 71 -4.94 5.07 -5.97
N LEU A 72 -6.19 5.13 -6.43
CA LEU A 72 -6.48 5.36 -7.84
C LEU A 72 -6.09 6.78 -8.26
N ALA A 73 -6.43 7.79 -7.48
CA ALA A 73 -6.09 9.19 -7.79
C ALA A 73 -4.58 9.42 -7.76
N GLY A 74 -3.91 9.02 -6.68
CA GLY A 74 -2.45 9.14 -6.54
C GLY A 74 -1.69 8.32 -7.58
N GLY A 75 -2.17 7.11 -7.87
CA GLY A 75 -1.61 6.23 -8.89
C GLY A 75 -1.71 6.83 -10.29
N ALA A 76 -2.87 7.36 -10.66
CA ALA A 76 -3.08 8.04 -11.94
C ALA A 76 -2.18 9.27 -12.09
N LEU A 77 -2.13 10.13 -11.06
CA LEU A 77 -1.26 11.30 -11.04
C LEU A 77 0.22 10.93 -11.12
N GLY A 78 0.66 9.89 -10.39
CA GLY A 78 2.03 9.40 -10.41
C GLY A 78 2.43 8.86 -11.78
N LEU A 79 1.54 8.08 -12.40
CA LEU A 79 1.73 7.56 -13.76
C LEU A 79 1.83 8.69 -14.79
N VAL A 80 0.89 9.64 -14.77
CA VAL A 80 0.88 10.77 -15.70
C VAL A 80 2.13 11.63 -15.53
N ALA A 81 2.50 11.96 -14.29
CA ALA A 81 3.71 12.74 -14.02
C ALA A 81 4.99 12.03 -14.48
N ALA A 82 5.12 10.72 -14.26
CA ALA A 82 6.27 9.95 -14.70
C ALA A 82 6.37 9.89 -16.23
N LEU A 83 5.25 9.66 -16.92
CA LEU A 83 5.18 9.69 -18.39
C LEU A 83 5.48 11.09 -18.94
N ALA A 84 4.94 12.15 -18.35
CA ALA A 84 5.22 13.52 -18.74
C ALA A 84 6.72 13.86 -18.61
N GLY A 85 7.34 13.50 -17.47
CA GLY A 85 8.78 13.68 -17.26
C GLY A 85 9.64 12.87 -18.23
N HIS A 86 9.19 11.66 -18.62
CA HIS A 86 9.87 10.84 -19.61
C HIS A 86 9.77 11.40 -21.02
N LEU A 87 8.58 11.86 -21.43
CA LEU A 87 8.35 12.44 -22.76
C LEU A 87 8.93 13.86 -22.93
N ILE A 88 8.99 14.61 -21.84
CA ILE A 88 9.48 16.00 -21.82
C ILE A 88 10.69 16.07 -20.89
N PRO A 89 11.93 15.89 -21.41
CA PRO A 89 13.15 15.81 -20.59
C PRO A 89 13.38 17.03 -19.67
N THR A 90 12.94 18.21 -20.11
CA THR A 90 13.06 19.45 -19.32
C THR A 90 12.23 19.43 -18.04
N LEU A 91 11.15 18.64 -18.00
CA LEU A 91 10.30 18.48 -16.80
C LEU A 91 10.81 17.40 -15.84
N GLN A 92 11.64 16.47 -16.34
CA GLN A 92 12.00 15.27 -15.60
C GLN A 92 12.66 15.56 -14.26
N GLU A 93 13.66 16.44 -14.25
CA GLU A 93 14.39 16.77 -13.02
C GLU A 93 13.49 17.53 -12.03
N GLY A 94 12.69 18.47 -12.52
CA GLY A 94 11.74 19.23 -11.70
C GLY A 94 10.70 18.33 -11.05
N LEU A 95 10.07 17.42 -11.83
CA LEU A 95 9.09 16.46 -11.30
C LEU A 95 9.71 15.48 -10.30
N SER A 96 10.94 15.02 -10.54
CA SER A 96 11.63 14.13 -9.60
C SER A 96 11.96 14.82 -8.28
N ARG A 97 12.42 16.06 -8.33
CA ARG A 97 12.66 16.89 -7.11
C ARG A 97 11.34 17.18 -6.39
N PHE A 98 10.30 17.57 -7.12
CA PHE A 98 8.97 17.80 -6.55
C PHE A 98 8.44 16.56 -5.84
N ALA A 99 8.48 15.40 -6.49
CA ALA A 99 8.03 14.15 -5.90
C ALA A 99 8.81 13.79 -4.62
N ALA A 100 10.13 14.01 -4.62
CA ALA A 100 10.97 13.78 -3.44
C ALA A 100 10.60 14.72 -2.28
N VAL A 101 10.40 16.01 -2.55
CA VAL A 101 9.98 17.02 -1.55
C VAL A 101 8.63 16.64 -0.95
N VAL A 102 7.65 16.31 -1.79
CA VAL A 102 6.31 15.91 -1.34
C VAL A 102 6.37 14.65 -0.47
N ASN A 103 7.21 13.68 -0.85
CA ASN A 103 7.35 12.45 -0.06
C ASN A 103 8.05 12.67 1.29
N SER A 104 8.94 13.67 1.39
CA SER A 104 9.66 13.98 2.63
C SER A 104 8.73 14.51 3.74
N VAL A 105 7.53 15.00 3.37
CA VAL A 105 6.57 15.50 4.36
C VAL A 105 5.97 14.32 5.14
N PRO A 106 6.07 14.33 6.50
CA PRO A 106 5.46 13.28 7.31
C PRO A 106 3.95 13.19 7.07
N PRO A 107 3.35 11.97 7.00
CA PRO A 107 1.90 11.81 6.76
C PRO A 107 1.02 12.59 7.73
N ILE A 108 1.45 12.68 9.00
CA ILE A 108 0.72 13.38 10.05
C ILE A 108 0.66 14.91 9.79
N ALA A 109 1.75 15.47 9.27
CA ALA A 109 1.78 16.88 8.88
C ALA A 109 0.92 17.15 7.65
N LEU A 110 0.94 16.24 6.66
CA LEU A 110 0.04 16.32 5.52
C LEU A 110 -1.43 16.27 5.95
N ALA A 111 -1.80 15.38 6.86
CA ALA A 111 -3.17 15.27 7.35
C ALA A 111 -3.63 16.57 8.03
N SER A 112 -2.78 17.20 8.84
CA SER A 112 -3.07 18.49 9.48
C SER A 112 -3.29 19.61 8.47
N VAL A 113 -2.49 19.65 7.41
CA VAL A 113 -2.63 20.65 6.33
C VAL A 113 -3.92 20.39 5.53
N PHE A 114 -4.20 19.14 5.17
CA PHE A 114 -5.42 18.80 4.44
C PHE A 114 -6.69 19.01 5.23
N LEU A 115 -6.66 18.87 6.56
CA LEU A 115 -7.80 19.20 7.40
C LEU A 115 -8.27 20.66 7.21
N VAL A 116 -7.34 21.57 6.90
CA VAL A 116 -7.65 22.99 6.64
C VAL A 116 -7.98 23.26 5.18
N LEU A 117 -7.35 22.54 4.25
CA LEU A 117 -7.49 22.79 2.79
C LEU A 117 -8.71 22.09 2.16
N VAL A 118 -9.10 20.93 2.70
CA VAL A 118 -10.20 20.12 2.20
C VAL A 118 -11.16 19.80 3.35
N THR A 119 -12.17 18.98 3.08
CA THR A 119 -13.10 18.55 4.15
C THR A 119 -12.46 17.43 4.99
N THR A 120 -12.90 17.28 6.25
CA THR A 120 -12.49 16.20 7.14
C THR A 120 -12.66 14.82 6.51
N GLU A 121 -13.75 14.61 5.79
CA GLU A 121 -14.06 13.34 5.10
C GLU A 121 -13.14 13.07 3.90
N SER A 122 -12.58 14.10 3.26
CA SER A 122 -11.67 13.96 2.12
C SER A 122 -10.19 13.87 2.52
N THR A 123 -9.86 14.26 3.73
CA THR A 123 -8.48 14.24 4.26
C THR A 123 -7.82 12.85 4.16
N PRO A 124 -8.47 11.72 4.54
CA PRO A 124 -7.89 10.39 4.41
C PRO A 124 -7.51 10.05 2.96
N THR A 125 -8.40 10.36 2.02
CA THR A 125 -8.17 10.15 0.59
C THR A 125 -7.00 10.98 0.07
N ALA A 126 -6.92 12.24 0.45
CA ALA A 126 -5.85 13.15 0.01
C ALA A 126 -4.47 12.70 0.51
N VAL A 127 -4.36 12.31 1.79
CA VAL A 127 -3.10 11.79 2.35
C VAL A 127 -2.68 10.49 1.67
N ALA A 128 -3.63 9.57 1.46
CA ALA A 128 -3.38 8.32 0.73
C ALA A 128 -2.90 8.61 -0.70
N ALA A 129 -3.57 9.52 -1.42
CA ALA A 129 -3.22 9.88 -2.80
C ALA A 129 -1.79 10.42 -2.93
N ILE A 130 -1.37 11.31 -2.04
CA ILE A 130 -0.01 11.86 -2.07
C ILE A 130 1.06 10.78 -1.84
N LYS A 131 0.82 9.88 -0.89
CA LYS A 131 1.78 8.80 -0.61
C LYS A 131 1.87 7.79 -1.75
N VAL A 132 0.76 7.45 -2.36
CA VAL A 132 0.71 6.57 -3.54
C VAL A 132 1.34 7.23 -4.77
N PHE A 133 1.07 8.53 -4.99
CA PHE A 133 1.65 9.30 -6.08
C PHE A 133 3.17 9.10 -6.17
N PHE A 134 3.88 9.28 -5.07
CA PHE A 134 5.34 9.15 -5.05
C PHE A 134 5.79 7.73 -5.43
N ILE A 135 5.18 6.70 -4.86
CA ILE A 135 5.57 5.31 -5.11
C ILE A 135 5.37 4.96 -6.58
N ILE A 136 4.22 5.30 -7.16
CA ILE A 136 3.92 5.00 -8.55
C ILE A 136 4.78 5.85 -9.48
N PHE A 137 5.00 7.13 -9.18
CA PHE A 137 5.91 7.99 -9.95
C PHE A 137 7.30 7.36 -10.05
N ILE A 138 7.91 6.95 -8.94
CA ILE A 138 9.25 6.35 -8.93
C ILE A 138 9.26 4.98 -9.62
N ALA A 139 8.26 4.14 -9.38
CA ALA A 139 8.19 2.82 -9.99
C ALA A 139 8.07 2.90 -11.52
N VAL A 140 7.20 3.77 -12.02
CA VAL A 140 7.02 4.00 -13.45
C VAL A 140 8.27 4.62 -14.08
N GLN A 141 8.85 5.65 -13.45
CA GLN A 141 10.07 6.29 -13.95
C GLN A 141 11.25 5.30 -14.00
N SER A 142 11.42 4.49 -12.98
CA SER A 142 12.43 3.43 -12.93
C SER A 142 12.18 2.35 -14.00
N GLY A 143 10.92 1.96 -14.15
CA GLY A 143 10.52 0.97 -15.15
C GLY A 143 10.73 1.44 -16.58
N LEU A 144 10.43 2.70 -16.92
CA LEU A 144 10.68 3.27 -18.25
C LEU A 144 12.17 3.30 -18.62
N ARG A 145 13.06 3.26 -17.62
CA ARG A 145 14.51 3.19 -17.80
C ARG A 145 15.08 1.76 -17.72
N SER A 146 14.25 0.74 -17.61
CA SER A 146 14.70 -0.64 -17.41
C SER A 146 15.15 -1.33 -18.72
N ALA A 147 14.81 -0.75 -19.88
CA ALA A 147 15.30 -1.25 -21.16
C ALA A 147 16.83 -1.14 -21.25
N THR A 148 17.47 -2.20 -21.75
CA THR A 148 18.93 -2.25 -21.85
C THR A 148 19.47 -1.36 -22.99
N PRO A 149 20.73 -0.88 -22.91
CA PRO A 149 21.33 -0.12 -23.99
C PRO A 149 21.26 -0.86 -25.34
N ALA A 150 21.52 -2.17 -25.38
CA ALA A 150 21.43 -2.97 -26.59
C ALA A 150 20.01 -2.96 -27.21
N GLN A 151 18.96 -2.97 -26.39
CA GLN A 151 17.60 -2.84 -26.89
C GLN A 151 17.34 -1.45 -27.49
N HIS A 152 17.83 -0.39 -26.84
CA HIS A 152 17.72 0.97 -27.39
C HIS A 152 18.46 1.11 -28.70
N ASP A 153 19.67 0.55 -28.83
CA ASP A 153 20.49 0.58 -30.05
C ASP A 153 19.80 -0.17 -31.20
N LEU A 154 19.19 -1.34 -30.90
CA LEU A 154 18.40 -2.08 -31.88
C LEU A 154 17.25 -1.24 -32.43
N PHE A 155 16.44 -0.61 -31.58
CA PHE A 155 15.34 0.23 -32.03
C PHE A 155 15.81 1.47 -32.79
N THR A 156 16.97 2.00 -32.44
CA THR A 156 17.59 3.13 -33.14
C THR A 156 18.08 2.71 -34.55
N SER A 157 18.71 1.54 -34.66
CA SER A 157 19.16 1.01 -35.96
C SER A 157 18.01 0.67 -36.91
N LEU A 158 16.84 0.32 -36.35
CA LEU A 158 15.60 0.12 -37.11
C LEU A 158 14.89 1.44 -37.46
N GLY A 159 15.47 2.61 -37.17
CA GLY A 159 14.89 3.91 -37.48
C GLY A 159 13.60 4.22 -36.76
N THR A 160 13.33 3.58 -35.59
CA THR A 160 12.07 3.79 -34.89
C THR A 160 12.04 5.15 -34.20
N GLY A 161 10.97 5.93 -34.42
CA GLY A 161 10.73 7.19 -33.74
C GLY A 161 10.47 6.99 -32.24
N ARG A 162 10.64 8.08 -31.44
CA ARG A 162 10.53 8.08 -29.97
C ARG A 162 9.19 7.52 -29.47
N PHE A 163 8.08 7.87 -30.08
CA PHE A 163 6.75 7.42 -29.67
C PHE A 163 6.55 5.91 -29.90
N LYS A 164 7.03 5.40 -31.04
CA LYS A 164 6.97 3.98 -31.37
C LYS A 164 7.86 3.15 -30.43
N ARG A 165 9.05 3.68 -30.08
CA ARG A 165 9.95 3.07 -29.10
C ARG A 165 9.31 3.02 -27.70
N LEU A 166 8.63 4.09 -27.27
CA LEU A 166 7.91 4.11 -25.98
C LEU A 166 6.93 2.94 -25.91
N TRP A 167 6.05 2.77 -26.89
CA TRP A 167 5.01 1.75 -26.84
C TRP A 167 5.48 0.33 -27.08
N LEU A 168 6.50 0.12 -27.92
CA LEU A 168 6.96 -1.22 -28.29
C LEU A 168 8.11 -1.74 -27.41
N LEU A 169 8.86 -0.87 -26.74
CA LEU A 169 9.96 -1.26 -25.88
C LEU A 169 9.76 -0.81 -24.44
N GLU A 170 9.65 0.49 -24.20
CA GLU A 170 9.76 1.06 -22.84
C GLU A 170 8.52 0.74 -21.97
N VAL A 171 7.31 0.79 -22.53
CA VAL A 171 6.09 0.42 -21.79
C VAL A 171 6.05 -1.07 -21.45
N PRO A 172 6.33 -2.02 -22.37
CA PRO A 172 6.41 -3.44 -22.01
C PRO A 172 7.47 -3.74 -20.94
N THR A 173 8.66 -3.15 -21.05
CA THR A 173 9.73 -3.36 -20.05
C THR A 173 9.42 -2.70 -18.69
N MET A 174 8.64 -1.62 -18.69
CA MET A 174 8.19 -0.94 -17.48
C MET A 174 7.19 -1.79 -16.67
N LEU A 175 6.32 -2.57 -17.31
CA LEU A 175 5.20 -3.24 -16.66
C LEU A 175 5.57 -4.06 -15.43
N PRO A 176 6.62 -4.90 -15.42
CA PRO A 176 6.98 -5.67 -14.22
C PRO A 176 7.36 -4.79 -13.03
N VAL A 177 8.09 -3.70 -13.27
CA VAL A 177 8.51 -2.76 -12.24
C VAL A 177 7.32 -1.95 -11.72
N ALA A 178 6.48 -1.46 -12.63
CA ALA A 178 5.25 -0.75 -12.29
C ALA A 178 4.30 -1.63 -11.45
N MET A 179 4.12 -2.90 -11.80
CA MET A 179 3.32 -3.86 -11.03
C MET A 179 3.86 -4.07 -9.61
N SER A 180 5.18 -4.13 -9.46
CA SER A 180 5.80 -4.18 -8.12
C SER A 180 5.53 -2.91 -7.32
N GLY A 181 5.60 -1.73 -7.96
CA GLY A 181 5.23 -0.46 -7.36
C GLY A 181 3.76 -0.41 -6.91
N LEU A 182 2.84 -0.89 -7.75
CA LEU A 182 1.42 -0.98 -7.44
C LEU A 182 1.16 -1.82 -6.19
N LYS A 183 1.84 -2.96 -6.03
CA LYS A 183 1.69 -3.79 -4.82
C LYS A 183 2.20 -3.09 -3.57
N ILE A 184 3.36 -2.45 -3.64
CA ILE A 184 3.95 -1.72 -2.50
C ILE A 184 3.08 -0.51 -2.12
N ALA A 185 2.41 0.11 -3.08
CA ALA A 185 1.54 1.25 -2.83
C ALA A 185 0.28 0.91 -2.01
N VAL A 186 -0.17 -0.36 -1.98
CA VAL A 186 -1.38 -0.78 -1.24
C VAL A 186 -1.29 -0.52 0.26
N PRO A 187 -0.32 -1.11 1.00
CA PRO A 187 -0.21 -0.84 2.43
C PRO A 187 0.05 0.64 2.72
N VAL A 188 0.76 1.34 1.83
CA VAL A 188 1.04 2.77 1.99
C VAL A 188 -0.22 3.62 1.82
N ALA A 189 -1.14 3.25 0.90
CA ALA A 189 -2.44 3.89 0.78
C ALA A 189 -3.28 3.74 2.06
N LEU A 190 -3.31 2.55 2.65
CA LEU A 190 -4.01 2.28 3.90
C LEU A 190 -3.40 3.06 5.07
N ILE A 191 -2.07 3.10 5.21
CA ILE A 191 -1.39 3.91 6.23
C ILE A 191 -1.75 5.39 6.05
N GLY A 192 -1.72 5.91 4.82
CA GLY A 192 -2.11 7.28 4.52
C GLY A 192 -3.56 7.58 4.90
N ALA A 193 -4.48 6.68 4.58
CA ALA A 193 -5.89 6.80 4.95
C ALA A 193 -6.07 6.78 6.46
N PHE A 194 -5.46 5.85 7.20
CA PHE A 194 -5.56 5.77 8.67
C PHE A 194 -5.05 7.03 9.35
N VAL A 195 -3.91 7.55 8.91
CA VAL A 195 -3.38 8.81 9.45
C VAL A 195 -4.33 9.97 9.15
N GLY A 196 -4.88 10.04 7.94
CA GLY A 196 -5.90 11.04 7.59
C GLY A 196 -7.18 10.91 8.41
N GLU A 197 -7.62 9.68 8.71
CA GLU A 197 -8.80 9.39 9.53
C GLU A 197 -8.67 9.90 10.97
N TRP A 198 -7.45 9.97 11.54
CA TRP A 198 -7.20 10.50 12.87
C TRP A 198 -7.52 11.99 12.99
N PHE A 199 -7.61 12.70 11.87
CA PHE A 199 -7.86 14.13 11.81
C PHE A 199 -9.31 14.50 11.48
N GLY A 200 -10.26 13.81 12.11
CA GLY A 200 -11.66 14.22 12.15
C GLY A 200 -12.59 13.49 11.19
N ALA A 201 -12.17 12.41 10.55
CA ALA A 201 -13.11 11.56 9.83
C ALA A 201 -14.15 10.95 10.77
N SER A 202 -15.39 10.79 10.29
CA SER A 202 -16.50 10.27 11.09
C SER A 202 -16.43 8.75 11.31
N ARG A 203 -15.72 8.02 10.46
CA ARG A 203 -15.62 6.56 10.47
C ARG A 203 -14.39 6.09 9.74
N GLY A 204 -13.90 4.91 10.13
CA GLY A 204 -12.75 4.25 9.56
C GLY A 204 -12.04 3.38 10.60
N LEU A 205 -11.16 2.50 10.16
CA LEU A 205 -10.34 1.67 11.05
C LEU A 205 -9.35 2.53 11.85
N GLY A 206 -8.81 3.60 11.26
CA GLY A 206 -7.97 4.57 11.96
C GLY A 206 -8.74 5.29 13.08
N VAL A 207 -9.99 5.71 12.82
CA VAL A 207 -10.87 6.28 13.83
C VAL A 207 -11.15 5.27 14.95
N LEU A 208 -11.43 4.02 14.60
CA LEU A 208 -11.68 2.95 15.56
C LEU A 208 -10.47 2.68 16.45
N ILE A 209 -9.26 2.64 15.86
CA ILE A 209 -8.00 2.50 16.59
C ILE A 209 -7.80 3.68 17.56
N LEU A 210 -8.01 4.91 17.09
CA LEU A 210 -7.85 6.11 17.90
C LEU A 210 -8.82 6.13 19.08
N ASN A 211 -10.11 5.85 18.83
CA ASN A 211 -11.14 5.80 19.85
C ASN A 211 -10.86 4.69 20.88
N ALA A 212 -10.48 3.49 20.42
CA ALA A 212 -10.15 2.39 21.31
C ALA A 212 -8.93 2.72 22.19
N MET A 213 -7.93 3.42 21.64
CA MET A 213 -6.75 3.90 22.36
C MET A 213 -7.15 4.91 23.44
N GLN A 214 -7.95 5.92 23.10
CA GLN A 214 -8.37 6.97 24.02
C GLN A 214 -9.25 6.45 25.17
N ASN A 215 -10.03 5.40 24.92
CA ASN A 215 -10.90 4.77 25.91
C ASN A 215 -10.28 3.55 26.60
N PHE A 216 -8.98 3.30 26.43
CA PHE A 216 -8.24 2.16 26.99
C PHE A 216 -8.87 0.78 26.68
N GLN A 217 -9.55 0.67 25.53
CA GLN A 217 -10.17 -0.57 25.05
C GLN A 217 -9.13 -1.42 24.30
N ILE A 218 -8.20 -1.99 25.05
CA ILE A 218 -6.99 -2.61 24.48
C ILE A 218 -7.30 -3.74 23.49
N SER A 219 -8.22 -4.68 23.84
CA SER A 219 -8.61 -5.76 22.92
C SER A 219 -9.26 -5.24 21.64
N MET A 220 -10.05 -4.16 21.72
CA MET A 220 -10.66 -3.51 20.56
C MET A 220 -9.62 -2.85 19.66
N LEU A 221 -8.63 -2.16 20.25
CA LEU A 221 -7.51 -1.55 19.54
C LEU A 221 -6.76 -2.60 18.73
N TRP A 222 -6.34 -3.68 19.38
CA TRP A 222 -5.60 -4.75 18.72
C TRP A 222 -6.44 -5.49 17.68
N SER A 223 -7.74 -5.64 17.89
CA SER A 223 -8.68 -6.22 16.91
C SER A 223 -8.76 -5.36 15.65
N ALA A 224 -8.85 -4.03 15.80
CA ALA A 224 -8.86 -3.11 14.67
C ALA A 224 -7.52 -3.11 13.91
N VAL A 225 -6.38 -3.16 14.62
CA VAL A 225 -5.04 -3.28 14.01
C VAL A 225 -4.89 -4.60 13.26
N LEU A 226 -5.32 -5.72 13.87
CA LEU A 226 -5.29 -7.04 13.22
C LEU A 226 -6.15 -7.04 11.96
N LEU A 227 -7.36 -6.51 12.03
CA LEU A 227 -8.26 -6.40 10.87
C LEU A 227 -7.64 -5.53 9.76
N ALA A 228 -7.07 -4.38 10.10
CA ALA A 228 -6.36 -3.51 9.16
C ALA A 228 -5.21 -4.25 8.45
N THR A 229 -4.44 -5.04 9.21
CA THR A 229 -3.35 -5.86 8.67
C THR A 229 -3.87 -6.94 7.73
N LEU A 230 -4.93 -7.66 8.12
CA LEU A 230 -5.54 -8.71 7.29
C LEU A 230 -6.11 -8.15 5.99
N VAL A 231 -6.78 -7.00 6.05
CA VAL A 231 -7.30 -6.29 4.87
C VAL A 231 -6.16 -5.88 3.94
N SER A 232 -5.09 -5.29 4.47
CA SER A 232 -3.91 -4.90 3.70
C SER A 232 -3.28 -6.11 3.00
N LEU A 233 -3.09 -7.21 3.72
CA LEU A 233 -2.55 -8.45 3.17
C LEU A 233 -3.46 -9.04 2.08
N ALA A 234 -4.78 -9.06 2.30
CA ALA A 234 -5.73 -9.57 1.32
C ALA A 234 -5.62 -8.81 -0.02
N VAL A 235 -5.61 -7.47 0.02
CA VAL A 235 -5.47 -6.64 -1.18
C VAL A 235 -4.10 -6.85 -1.84
N TYR A 236 -3.02 -6.94 -1.05
CA TYR A 236 -1.68 -7.22 -1.55
C TYR A 236 -1.61 -8.58 -2.28
N PHE A 237 -2.22 -9.62 -1.71
CA PHE A 237 -2.27 -10.94 -2.35
C PHE A 237 -3.10 -10.94 -3.64
N ILE A 238 -4.24 -10.24 -3.67
CA ILE A 238 -5.04 -10.08 -4.90
C ILE A 238 -4.19 -9.46 -6.01
N LEU A 239 -3.46 -8.37 -5.72
CA LEU A 239 -2.58 -7.74 -6.71
C LEU A 239 -1.40 -8.64 -7.11
N THR A 240 -0.90 -9.46 -6.20
CA THR A 240 0.16 -10.44 -6.53
C THR A 240 -0.36 -11.52 -7.49
N MET A 241 -1.60 -11.96 -7.34
CA MET A 241 -2.23 -12.89 -8.29
C MET A 241 -2.42 -12.22 -9.66
N VAL A 242 -2.88 -10.97 -9.70
CA VAL A 242 -3.01 -10.20 -10.96
C VAL A 242 -1.66 -10.06 -11.65
N GLU A 243 -0.59 -9.72 -10.91
CA GLU A 243 0.76 -9.63 -11.48
C GLU A 243 1.21 -10.95 -12.10
N SER A 244 0.98 -12.08 -11.42
CA SER A 244 1.40 -13.39 -11.93
C SER A 244 0.73 -13.71 -13.27
N ILE A 245 -0.54 -13.34 -13.45
CA ILE A 245 -1.28 -13.52 -14.71
C ILE A 245 -0.73 -12.60 -15.81
N VAL A 246 -0.44 -11.33 -15.48
CA VAL A 246 0.14 -10.38 -16.44
C VAL A 246 1.54 -10.82 -16.88
N ARG A 247 2.36 -11.27 -15.94
CA ARG A 247 3.73 -11.76 -16.24
C ARG A 247 3.71 -12.97 -17.18
N LEU A 248 2.79 -13.92 -16.97
CA LEU A 248 2.64 -15.10 -17.85
C LEU A 248 2.23 -14.76 -19.30
N ARG A 249 1.65 -13.57 -19.52
CA ARG A 249 1.27 -13.12 -20.89
C ARG A 249 2.37 -12.33 -21.58
N LEU A 250 3.40 -11.91 -20.86
CA LEU A 250 4.51 -11.11 -21.40
C LEU A 250 5.77 -11.94 -21.66
N THR A 251 5.81 -13.18 -21.16
CA THR A 251 6.86 -14.19 -21.44
C THR A 251 6.33 -15.21 -22.44
#